data_0f10317547f70fbba50878d02ff873b2
#
_entry.id   0f10317547f70fbba50878d02ff873b2
#
_cell.length_a   1.000
_cell.length_b   1.000
_cell.length_c   1.000
_cell.angle_alpha   90.00
_cell.angle_beta   90.00
_cell.angle_gamma   90.00
#
_symmetry.space_group_name_H-M   'P 1'
#
loop_
_entity.id
_entity.type
_entity.pdbx_description
1 polymer ?
#
loop_
_entity_poly.entity_id
_entity_poly.type
_entity_poly.pdbx_seq_one_letter_code
_entity_poly.pdbx_strand_id
1 'polypeptide(L)'
;MMDNTEITIQELKKWRPDEYHLVDVRDEMSYSYGHLPGAEHIPEQQILDGWVPEEDGKKTVLYCKKGETSLEAAAFLREKGHTVYSLQGGYLAWLMSTMDEENEKEQEEETPFYLEVEQSIRKRFKKKIWCRFTKAINDYELVKEGDKIAVCISGGKDSMLMAKLFQELSRHGKKNFEVVFLVMNPGYNEINYQTIKDNAKILNVPITVFESDIFNIVASEEQSPCYLCARMRRGYLYSKAKELGCNKIALGHHYDDVIETILMGMLYGAQVQTMMPKLHSTNFEGMELIRPLYLIREADIIHWANYNDLHFIQCACRFTEHCASCGGTEKGSKRAEIKELIHELAQKDPVIEYNIFRSVENVNLNTVIGYKQDGVRHNFLDTYD
;
A
#
# COMPACT_ATOMS: atom_id res chain seq x y z
N MET A 1 -2.25 -53.90 26.52
CA MET A 1 -2.25 -52.54 25.95
C MET A 1 -1.35 -52.64 24.74
N MET A 2 -1.87 -52.35 23.52
CA MET A 2 -1.01 -52.29 22.34
C MET A 2 -0.10 -51.08 22.53
N ASP A 3 1.18 -51.35 22.72
CA ASP A 3 2.21 -50.34 22.88
C ASP A 3 2.37 -49.64 21.52
N ASN A 4 1.93 -48.39 21.44
CA ASN A 4 1.86 -47.66 20.16
C ASN A 4 3.28 -47.40 19.67
N THR A 5 3.62 -47.86 18.47
CA THR A 5 4.97 -47.69 17.89
C THR A 5 5.15 -46.27 17.34
N GLU A 6 4.08 -45.52 17.13
CA GLU A 6 4.12 -44.14 16.66
C GLU A 6 3.81 -43.17 17.78
N ILE A 7 4.46 -42.02 17.74
CA ILE A 7 4.15 -40.86 18.58
C ILE A 7 3.93 -39.62 17.71
N THR A 8 3.05 -38.77 18.14
CA THR A 8 2.78 -37.47 17.48
C THR A 8 3.80 -36.41 17.91
N ILE A 9 3.95 -35.34 17.14
CA ILE A 9 4.74 -34.15 17.52
C ILE A 9 4.27 -33.60 18.88
N GLN A 10 2.98 -33.56 19.14
CA GLN A 10 2.39 -33.03 20.38
C GLN A 10 2.73 -33.92 21.58
N GLU A 11 2.88 -35.22 21.40
CA GLU A 11 3.31 -36.14 22.43
C GLU A 11 4.82 -36.00 22.67
N LEU A 12 5.63 -35.89 21.61
CA LEU A 12 7.06 -35.65 21.71
C LEU A 12 7.40 -34.36 22.48
N LYS A 13 6.67 -33.28 22.22
CA LYS A 13 6.82 -31.98 22.91
C LYS A 13 6.49 -32.03 24.42
N LYS A 14 5.79 -33.06 24.92
CA LYS A 14 5.54 -33.25 26.34
C LYS A 14 6.73 -33.87 27.07
N TRP A 15 7.66 -34.48 26.35
CA TRP A 15 8.86 -35.06 26.90
C TRP A 15 9.98 -34.02 27.02
N ARG A 16 10.80 -34.12 28.07
CA ARG A 16 11.96 -33.25 28.19
C ARG A 16 13.05 -33.70 27.22
N PRO A 17 13.89 -32.81 26.66
CA PRO A 17 14.97 -33.19 25.73
C PRO A 17 15.97 -34.21 26.27
N ASP A 18 16.11 -34.31 27.60
CA ASP A 18 17.00 -35.26 28.27
C ASP A 18 16.37 -36.65 28.46
N GLU A 19 15.09 -36.85 28.13
CA GLU A 19 14.36 -38.11 28.28
C GLU A 19 14.36 -38.99 27.01
N TYR A 20 14.86 -38.46 25.88
CA TYR A 20 14.88 -39.24 24.64
C TYR A 20 16.10 -38.92 23.76
N HIS A 21 16.40 -39.84 22.85
CA HIS A 21 17.30 -39.68 21.73
C HIS A 21 16.48 -39.51 20.46
N LEU A 22 16.83 -38.52 19.63
CA LEU A 22 16.16 -38.25 18.37
C LEU A 22 17.09 -38.66 17.22
N VAL A 23 16.62 -39.51 16.33
CA VAL A 23 17.41 -40.09 15.25
C VAL A 23 16.75 -39.80 13.88
N ASP A 24 17.50 -39.16 13.00
CA ASP A 24 17.12 -38.93 11.60
C ASP A 24 17.62 -40.10 10.75
N VAL A 25 16.67 -40.82 10.13
CA VAL A 25 17.00 -42.00 9.31
C VAL A 25 17.07 -41.64 7.81
N ARG A 26 16.98 -40.37 7.44
CA ARG A 26 17.08 -39.91 6.06
C ARG A 26 18.50 -39.97 5.51
N ASP A 27 18.63 -39.73 4.20
CA ASP A 27 19.94 -39.59 3.58
C ASP A 27 20.71 -38.35 4.09
N GLU A 28 22.05 -38.34 3.93
CA GLU A 28 22.92 -37.27 4.39
C GLU A 28 22.60 -35.91 3.79
N MET A 29 22.15 -35.86 2.53
CA MET A 29 21.78 -34.61 1.87
C MET A 29 20.51 -34.02 2.55
N SER A 30 19.52 -34.85 2.80
CA SER A 30 18.28 -34.43 3.49
C SER A 30 18.55 -33.95 4.91
N TYR A 31 19.41 -34.61 5.63
CA TYR A 31 19.84 -34.22 6.98
C TYR A 31 20.58 -32.89 6.99
N SER A 32 21.53 -32.69 6.06
CA SER A 32 22.33 -31.47 5.96
C SER A 32 21.50 -30.23 5.54
N TYR A 33 20.43 -30.41 4.77
CA TYR A 33 19.51 -29.33 4.42
C TYR A 33 18.67 -28.85 5.61
N GLY A 34 18.42 -29.69 6.59
CA GLY A 34 17.71 -29.36 7.82
C GLY A 34 17.22 -30.61 8.55
N HIS A 35 17.31 -30.60 9.88
CA HIS A 35 16.94 -31.69 10.77
C HIS A 35 16.28 -31.16 12.04
N LEU A 36 15.64 -32.03 12.82
CA LEU A 36 15.11 -31.63 14.12
C LEU A 36 16.27 -31.31 15.09
N PRO A 37 16.15 -30.24 15.92
CA PRO A 37 17.22 -29.88 16.86
C PRO A 37 17.63 -31.03 17.78
N GLY A 38 18.92 -31.32 17.83
CA GLY A 38 19.48 -32.40 18.66
C GLY A 38 19.34 -33.79 18.08
N ALA A 39 18.90 -33.93 16.84
CA ALA A 39 18.82 -35.21 16.15
C ALA A 39 20.21 -35.72 15.75
N GLU A 40 20.48 -37.00 16.00
CA GLU A 40 21.60 -37.73 15.46
C GLU A 40 21.27 -38.29 14.07
N HIS A 41 22.24 -38.27 13.16
CA HIS A 41 22.06 -38.78 11.80
C HIS A 41 22.48 -40.25 11.73
N ILE A 42 21.52 -41.15 11.62
CA ILE A 42 21.74 -42.59 11.45
C ILE A 42 20.87 -43.04 10.27
N PRO A 43 21.40 -43.05 9.05
CA PRO A 43 20.64 -43.49 7.86
C PRO A 43 20.04 -44.88 8.04
N GLU A 44 18.87 -45.13 7.46
CA GLU A 44 18.14 -46.39 7.52
C GLU A 44 19.07 -47.61 7.28
N GLN A 45 19.97 -47.50 6.31
CA GLN A 45 20.90 -48.59 5.97
C GLN A 45 21.79 -49.01 7.16
N GLN A 46 22.24 -48.04 7.99
CA GLN A 46 23.02 -48.34 9.18
C GLN A 46 22.23 -49.10 10.24
N ILE A 47 20.92 -48.83 10.35
CA ILE A 47 20.01 -49.56 11.22
C ILE A 47 19.88 -51.00 10.75
N LEU A 48 19.74 -51.23 9.45
CA LEU A 48 19.68 -52.57 8.85
C LEU A 48 21.00 -53.29 8.97
N ASP A 49 22.12 -52.61 8.90
CA ASP A 49 23.49 -53.14 9.04
C ASP A 49 23.89 -53.45 10.49
N GLY A 50 22.98 -53.19 11.47
CA GLY A 50 23.17 -53.62 12.85
C GLY A 50 23.35 -52.53 13.91
N TRP A 51 23.09 -51.25 13.55
CA TRP A 51 23.02 -50.20 14.58
C TRP A 51 21.87 -50.47 15.55
N VAL A 52 22.11 -50.20 16.84
CA VAL A 52 21.14 -50.35 17.92
C VAL A 52 21.15 -49.09 18.81
N PRO A 53 20.01 -48.74 19.42
CA PRO A 53 19.91 -47.61 20.34
C PRO A 53 20.78 -47.80 21.56
N GLU A 54 21.23 -46.69 22.16
CA GLU A 54 21.95 -46.70 23.44
C GLU A 54 21.06 -47.21 24.57
N GLU A 55 21.61 -48.07 25.45
CA GLU A 55 20.93 -48.60 26.64
C GLU A 55 21.15 -47.70 27.85
N ASP A 56 20.85 -46.40 27.74
CA ASP A 56 21.01 -45.43 28.82
C ASP A 56 19.70 -45.12 29.57
N GLY A 57 18.65 -45.88 29.26
CA GLY A 57 17.31 -45.75 29.87
C GLY A 57 16.41 -44.65 29.24
N LYS A 58 16.88 -43.95 28.19
CA LYS A 58 16.10 -43.00 27.45
C LYS A 58 15.30 -43.69 26.33
N LYS A 59 14.30 -42.99 25.87
CA LYS A 59 13.47 -43.42 24.71
C LYS A 59 14.16 -43.05 23.42
N THR A 60 14.13 -43.89 22.40
CA THR A 60 14.65 -43.55 21.07
C THR A 60 13.50 -43.25 20.14
N VAL A 61 13.56 -42.12 19.46
CA VAL A 61 12.56 -41.66 18.50
C VAL A 61 13.20 -41.52 17.13
N LEU A 62 12.77 -42.36 16.21
CA LEU A 62 13.22 -42.29 14.82
C LEU A 62 12.27 -41.37 14.02
N TYR A 63 12.81 -40.63 13.05
CA TYR A 63 11.99 -39.93 12.07
C TYR A 63 12.63 -39.97 10.68
N CYS A 64 11.78 -40.05 9.68
CA CYS A 64 12.17 -39.88 8.28
C CYS A 64 11.43 -38.67 7.70
N LYS A 65 11.29 -38.57 6.38
CA LYS A 65 10.59 -37.44 5.73
C LYS A 65 9.08 -37.37 6.05
N LYS A 66 8.37 -38.53 6.03
CA LYS A 66 6.91 -38.62 6.22
C LYS A 66 6.46 -39.56 7.32
N GLY A 67 7.37 -40.25 7.97
CA GLY A 67 7.06 -41.23 9.02
C GLY A 67 7.02 -42.70 8.53
N GLU A 68 6.99 -42.99 7.24
CA GLU A 68 6.86 -44.32 6.67
C GLU A 68 8.13 -45.19 6.94
N THR A 69 9.26 -44.78 6.43
CA THR A 69 10.55 -45.48 6.59
C THR A 69 10.97 -45.60 8.06
N SER A 70 10.74 -44.55 8.87
CA SER A 70 11.06 -44.58 10.32
C SER A 70 10.13 -45.54 11.08
N LEU A 71 8.90 -45.77 10.62
CA LEU A 71 8.01 -46.72 11.23
C LEU A 71 8.50 -48.16 10.99
N GLU A 72 8.95 -48.49 9.77
CA GLU A 72 9.52 -49.77 9.41
C GLU A 72 10.82 -50.04 10.23
N ALA A 73 11.71 -49.04 10.31
CA ALA A 73 12.94 -49.14 11.11
C ALA A 73 12.64 -49.27 12.61
N ALA A 74 11.64 -48.60 13.16
CA ALA A 74 11.24 -48.74 14.54
C ALA A 74 10.65 -50.12 14.82
N ALA A 75 9.82 -50.66 13.92
CA ALA A 75 9.27 -52.00 14.04
C ALA A 75 10.39 -53.07 14.05
N PHE A 76 11.39 -52.95 13.16
CA PHE A 76 12.55 -53.84 13.09
C PHE A 76 13.37 -53.84 14.38
N LEU A 77 13.64 -52.67 14.98
CA LEU A 77 14.37 -52.59 16.25
C LEU A 77 13.56 -53.10 17.45
N ARG A 78 12.23 -52.94 17.41
CA ARG A 78 11.33 -53.50 18.46
C ARG A 78 11.28 -55.02 18.44
N GLU A 79 11.30 -55.64 17.25
CA GLU A 79 11.42 -57.12 17.13
C GLU A 79 12.72 -57.65 17.77
N LYS A 80 13.77 -56.81 17.79
CA LYS A 80 15.04 -57.14 18.48
C LYS A 80 15.03 -56.79 19.97
N GLY A 81 13.92 -56.30 20.52
CA GLY A 81 13.73 -56.05 21.95
C GLY A 81 14.02 -54.61 22.41
N HIS A 82 14.26 -53.65 21.49
CA HIS A 82 14.53 -52.27 21.85
C HIS A 82 13.23 -51.44 21.97
N THR A 83 13.19 -50.46 22.87
CA THR A 83 12.07 -49.54 23.04
C THR A 83 12.25 -48.32 22.13
N VAL A 84 11.67 -48.37 20.94
CA VAL A 84 11.83 -47.36 19.90
C VAL A 84 10.45 -46.87 19.39
N TYR A 85 10.36 -45.60 19.08
CA TYR A 85 9.16 -44.96 18.54
C TYR A 85 9.46 -44.35 17.18
N SER A 86 8.43 -44.25 16.30
CA SER A 86 8.47 -43.50 15.07
C SER A 86 7.71 -42.20 15.24
N LEU A 87 8.25 -41.09 14.75
CA LEU A 87 7.56 -39.81 14.75
C LEU A 87 6.53 -39.78 13.60
N GLN A 88 5.26 -39.74 13.95
CA GLN A 88 4.16 -39.66 12.97
C GLN A 88 4.26 -38.45 12.07
N GLY A 89 4.25 -38.66 10.76
CA GLY A 89 4.41 -37.62 9.75
C GLY A 89 5.83 -37.07 9.58
N GLY A 90 6.79 -37.54 10.41
CA GLY A 90 8.23 -37.31 10.28
C GLY A 90 8.63 -35.82 10.27
N TYR A 91 9.68 -35.51 9.51
CA TYR A 91 10.25 -34.16 9.38
C TYR A 91 9.21 -33.14 8.86
N LEU A 92 8.31 -33.55 7.93
CA LEU A 92 7.30 -32.65 7.40
C LEU A 92 6.27 -32.21 8.46
N ALA A 93 5.83 -33.13 9.32
CA ALA A 93 4.91 -32.80 10.41
C ALA A 93 5.55 -31.85 11.43
N TRP A 94 6.84 -32.04 11.73
CA TRP A 94 7.60 -31.14 12.60
C TRP A 94 7.71 -29.74 11.96
N LEU A 95 8.06 -29.66 10.67
CA LEU A 95 8.20 -28.38 9.95
C LEU A 95 6.88 -27.60 9.92
N MET A 96 5.76 -28.29 9.67
CA MET A 96 4.43 -27.67 9.73
C MET A 96 4.10 -27.17 11.14
N SER A 97 4.37 -27.97 12.16
CA SER A 97 4.11 -27.58 13.56
C SER A 97 4.97 -26.38 14.00
N THR A 98 6.21 -26.25 13.53
CA THR A 98 7.06 -25.07 13.81
C THR A 98 6.57 -23.84 13.08
N MET A 99 6.11 -23.97 11.82
CA MET A 99 5.49 -22.84 11.08
C MET A 99 4.19 -22.38 11.73
N ASP A 100 3.37 -23.28 12.25
CA ASP A 100 2.14 -22.93 12.96
C ASP A 100 2.45 -22.20 14.28
N GLU A 101 3.46 -22.63 15.04
CA GLU A 101 3.90 -21.95 16.28
C GLU A 101 4.55 -20.58 16.03
N GLU A 102 5.28 -20.42 14.94
CA GLU A 102 5.82 -19.13 14.53
C GLU A 102 4.69 -18.18 14.11
N ASN A 103 3.71 -18.67 13.37
CA ASN A 103 2.51 -17.90 13.01
C ASN A 103 1.65 -17.54 14.23
N GLU A 104 1.52 -18.43 15.24
CA GLU A 104 0.81 -18.15 16.49
C GLU A 104 1.55 -17.12 17.34
N LYS A 105 2.87 -17.19 17.43
CA LYS A 105 3.70 -16.19 18.14
C LYS A 105 3.67 -14.81 17.47
N GLU A 106 3.64 -14.76 16.13
CA GLU A 106 3.46 -13.51 15.41
C GLU A 106 2.05 -12.91 15.61
N GLN A 107 1.03 -13.72 15.96
CA GLN A 107 -0.33 -13.27 16.29
C GLN A 107 -0.50 -12.82 17.75
N GLU A 108 0.37 -13.22 18.68
CA GLU A 108 0.33 -12.77 20.08
C GLU A 108 1.02 -11.41 20.32
N GLU A 109 1.89 -10.92 19.41
CA GLU A 109 2.29 -9.52 19.36
C GLU A 109 1.22 -8.76 18.60
N GLU A 110 0.36 -7.98 19.28
CA GLU A 110 -0.59 -7.06 18.65
C GLU A 110 0.11 -6.28 17.53
N THR A 111 -0.19 -6.65 16.30
CA THR A 111 0.39 -5.97 15.12
C THR A 111 0.05 -4.48 15.21
N PRO A 112 1.02 -3.57 15.23
CA PRO A 112 0.72 -2.15 15.30
C PRO A 112 -0.28 -1.74 14.22
N PHE A 113 -1.31 -1.00 14.57
CA PHE A 113 -2.42 -0.63 13.69
C PHE A 113 -1.98 -0.09 12.31
N TYR A 114 -0.92 0.71 12.26
CA TYR A 114 -0.40 1.22 10.99
C TYR A 114 0.10 0.13 10.04
N LEU A 115 0.56 -1.03 10.57
CA LEU A 115 0.97 -2.19 9.75
C LEU A 115 -0.24 -2.93 9.20
N GLU A 116 -1.34 -3.01 9.94
CA GLU A 116 -2.61 -3.56 9.44
C GLU A 116 -3.14 -2.70 8.28
N VAL A 117 -3.08 -1.37 8.42
CA VAL A 117 -3.44 -0.44 7.35
C VAL A 117 -2.57 -0.65 6.11
N GLU A 118 -1.26 -0.82 6.27
CA GLU A 118 -0.33 -1.13 5.16
C GLU A 118 -0.66 -2.48 4.51
N GLN A 119 -0.92 -3.50 5.33
CA GLN A 119 -1.30 -4.81 4.84
C GLN A 119 -2.63 -4.78 4.08
N SER A 120 -3.60 -3.96 4.50
CA SER A 120 -4.86 -3.78 3.81
C SER A 120 -4.66 -3.28 2.38
N ILE A 121 -3.73 -2.34 2.16
CA ILE A 121 -3.36 -1.81 0.85
C ILE A 121 -2.78 -2.93 -0.04
N ARG A 122 -1.86 -3.73 0.51
CA ARG A 122 -1.14 -4.78 -0.24
C ARG A 122 -1.98 -6.03 -0.52
N LYS A 123 -2.95 -6.36 0.34
CA LYS A 123 -3.81 -7.54 0.21
C LYS A 123 -5.20 -7.17 -0.34
N ARG A 124 -6.06 -6.59 0.50
CA ARG A 124 -7.48 -6.34 0.19
C ARG A 124 -7.66 -5.32 -0.94
N PHE A 125 -6.94 -4.21 -0.88
CA PHE A 125 -7.03 -3.12 -1.85
C PHE A 125 -5.98 -3.21 -2.97
N LYS A 126 -5.27 -4.33 -3.10
CA LYS A 126 -4.17 -4.49 -4.06
C LYS A 126 -4.56 -4.10 -5.48
N LYS A 127 -5.66 -4.65 -6.02
CA LYS A 127 -6.08 -4.39 -7.41
C LYS A 127 -6.61 -2.97 -7.61
N LYS A 128 -7.34 -2.45 -6.63
CA LYS A 128 -8.07 -1.18 -6.73
C LYS A 128 -7.23 0.03 -6.37
N ILE A 129 -6.25 -0.11 -5.46
CA ILE A 129 -5.40 0.97 -4.99
C ILE A 129 -3.95 0.73 -5.40
N TRP A 130 -3.28 -0.28 -4.86
CA TRP A 130 -1.85 -0.48 -5.07
C TRP A 130 -1.44 -0.63 -6.53
N CYS A 131 -2.11 -1.54 -7.28
CA CYS A 131 -1.81 -1.75 -8.69
C CYS A 131 -2.12 -0.51 -9.56
N ARG A 132 -3.16 0.26 -9.23
CA ARG A 132 -3.47 1.51 -9.93
C ARG A 132 -2.47 2.62 -9.63
N PHE A 133 -2.04 2.72 -8.36
CA PHE A 133 -0.98 3.63 -7.96
C PHE A 133 0.33 3.32 -8.69
N THR A 134 0.80 2.08 -8.62
CA THR A 134 2.05 1.67 -9.29
C THR A 134 1.95 1.79 -10.80
N LYS A 135 0.77 1.55 -11.38
CA LYS A 135 0.51 1.79 -12.81
C LYS A 135 0.67 3.28 -13.15
N ALA A 136 0.08 4.19 -12.38
CA ALA A 136 0.24 5.63 -12.60
C ALA A 136 1.71 6.07 -12.47
N ILE A 137 2.43 5.57 -11.45
CA ILE A 137 3.87 5.84 -11.27
C ILE A 137 4.68 5.44 -12.50
N ASN A 138 4.38 4.29 -13.12
CA ASN A 138 5.13 3.77 -14.26
C ASN A 138 4.69 4.38 -15.59
N ASP A 139 3.40 4.38 -15.89
CA ASP A 139 2.86 4.84 -17.18
C ASP A 139 3.14 6.34 -17.42
N TYR A 140 3.09 7.14 -16.35
CA TYR A 140 3.35 8.58 -16.45
C TYR A 140 4.76 8.97 -15.97
N GLU A 141 5.62 7.99 -15.65
CA GLU A 141 6.98 8.22 -15.15
C GLU A 141 7.05 9.25 -14.01
N LEU A 142 6.18 9.10 -13.01
CA LEU A 142 6.03 10.09 -11.95
C LEU A 142 7.20 10.11 -10.98
N VAL A 143 7.87 8.97 -10.79
CA VAL A 143 9.04 8.82 -9.90
C VAL A 143 10.23 8.32 -10.69
N LYS A 144 11.37 8.99 -10.56
CA LYS A 144 12.66 8.63 -11.15
C LYS A 144 13.69 8.32 -10.07
N GLU A 145 14.78 7.66 -10.48
CA GLU A 145 15.93 7.43 -9.62
C GLU A 145 16.51 8.76 -9.13
N GLY A 146 16.79 8.87 -7.84
CA GLY A 146 17.35 10.06 -7.22
C GLY A 146 16.37 11.22 -6.97
N ASP A 147 15.06 11.04 -7.24
CA ASP A 147 14.07 12.06 -6.90
C ASP A 147 13.97 12.29 -5.39
N LYS A 148 13.72 13.53 -5.00
CA LYS A 148 13.28 13.90 -3.65
C LYS A 148 11.91 14.55 -3.73
N ILE A 149 10.91 13.88 -3.17
CA ILE A 149 9.48 14.18 -3.40
C ILE A 149 8.83 14.71 -2.13
N ALA A 150 8.27 15.91 -2.18
CA ALA A 150 7.41 16.42 -1.13
C ALA A 150 5.98 15.92 -1.33
N VAL A 151 5.56 14.97 -0.51
CA VAL A 151 4.18 14.47 -0.47
C VAL A 151 3.34 15.43 0.36
N CYS A 152 2.46 16.20 -0.32
CA CYS A 152 1.68 17.25 0.30
C CYS A 152 0.44 16.67 1.01
N ILE A 153 0.39 16.84 2.33
CA ILE A 153 -0.68 16.33 3.19
C ILE A 153 -1.62 17.49 3.56
N SER A 154 -2.90 17.35 3.21
CA SER A 154 -3.96 18.30 3.56
C SER A 154 -4.77 17.87 4.79
N GLY A 155 -4.55 16.65 5.29
CA GLY A 155 -5.32 16.02 6.36
C GLY A 155 -6.56 15.25 5.90
N GLY A 156 -6.94 15.35 4.62
CA GLY A 156 -8.01 14.55 4.04
C GLY A 156 -7.58 13.14 3.65
N LYS A 157 -8.57 12.25 3.45
CA LYS A 157 -8.39 10.83 3.11
C LYS A 157 -7.41 10.58 1.96
N ASP A 158 -7.49 11.40 0.90
CA ASP A 158 -6.70 11.21 -0.32
C ASP A 158 -5.21 11.45 -0.07
N SER A 159 -4.89 12.52 0.64
CA SER A 159 -3.51 12.88 0.97
C SER A 159 -2.87 11.90 1.97
N MET A 160 -3.64 11.36 2.91
CA MET A 160 -3.15 10.37 3.87
C MET A 160 -2.94 8.99 3.21
N LEU A 161 -3.87 8.56 2.34
CA LEU A 161 -3.65 7.37 1.52
C LEU A 161 -2.39 7.53 0.65
N MET A 162 -2.22 8.68 0.00
CA MET A 162 -1.04 8.96 -0.81
C MET A 162 0.25 8.85 0.01
N ALA A 163 0.27 9.36 1.23
CA ALA A 163 1.41 9.24 2.14
C ALA A 163 1.74 7.76 2.44
N LYS A 164 0.74 6.93 2.76
CA LYS A 164 0.94 5.50 2.99
C LYS A 164 1.44 4.77 1.75
N LEU A 165 0.92 5.11 0.57
CA LEU A 165 1.38 4.53 -0.70
C LEU A 165 2.84 4.88 -1.02
N PHE A 166 3.28 6.09 -0.70
CA PHE A 166 4.69 6.47 -0.86
C PHE A 166 5.60 5.79 0.16
N GLN A 167 5.15 5.57 1.40
CA GLN A 167 5.89 4.77 2.37
C GLN A 167 6.09 3.33 1.88
N GLU A 168 5.04 2.70 1.34
CA GLU A 168 5.11 1.37 0.77
C GLU A 168 6.00 1.33 -0.48
N LEU A 169 5.89 2.33 -1.36
CA LEU A 169 6.71 2.41 -2.57
C LEU A 169 8.20 2.58 -2.23
N SER A 170 8.55 3.37 -1.23
CA SER A 170 9.94 3.59 -0.82
C SER A 170 10.58 2.35 -0.20
N ARG A 171 9.79 1.52 0.50
CA ARG A 171 10.29 0.28 1.13
C ARG A 171 10.42 -0.88 0.15
N HIS A 172 9.51 -0.97 -0.81
CA HIS A 172 9.36 -2.14 -1.70
C HIS A 172 9.57 -1.80 -3.19
N GLY A 173 9.80 -0.54 -3.51
CA GLY A 173 10.05 -0.08 -4.88
C GLY A 173 11.44 -0.48 -5.39
N LYS A 174 11.56 -0.50 -6.73
CA LYS A 174 12.85 -0.79 -7.40
C LYS A 174 13.72 0.46 -7.60
N LYS A 175 13.19 1.65 -7.32
CA LYS A 175 13.88 2.94 -7.51
C LYS A 175 14.23 3.52 -6.16
N ASN A 176 15.43 4.09 -6.03
CA ASN A 176 15.83 4.84 -4.85
C ASN A 176 15.38 6.30 -5.01
N PHE A 177 14.58 6.78 -4.08
CA PHE A 177 14.11 8.16 -3.99
C PHE A 177 13.84 8.52 -2.53
N GLU A 178 13.87 9.81 -2.23
CA GLU A 178 13.57 10.32 -0.90
C GLU A 178 12.15 10.89 -0.85
N VAL A 179 11.51 10.79 0.33
CA VAL A 179 10.17 11.33 0.56
C VAL A 179 10.17 12.24 1.77
N VAL A 180 9.56 13.42 1.62
CA VAL A 180 9.24 14.34 2.72
C VAL A 180 7.73 14.49 2.79
N PHE A 181 7.12 14.18 3.94
CA PHE A 181 5.69 14.35 4.16
C PHE A 181 5.41 15.76 4.67
N LEU A 182 4.89 16.62 3.79
CA LEU A 182 4.81 18.05 4.02
C LEU A 182 3.38 18.48 4.35
N VAL A 183 3.18 19.05 5.54
CA VAL A 183 1.92 19.64 5.98
C VAL A 183 2.07 21.15 6.04
N MET A 184 1.24 21.88 5.31
CA MET A 184 1.12 23.32 5.44
C MET A 184 -0.03 23.66 6.38
N ASN A 185 0.23 24.40 7.44
CA ASN A 185 -0.79 24.99 8.29
C ASN A 185 -1.12 26.42 7.78
N PRO A 186 -2.25 26.62 7.09
CA PRO A 186 -2.67 27.94 6.60
C PRO A 186 -3.41 28.76 7.68
N GLY A 187 -3.38 28.34 8.92
CA GLY A 187 -4.14 28.86 10.05
C GLY A 187 -5.38 28.00 10.37
N TYR A 188 -5.23 26.69 10.38
CA TYR A 188 -6.31 25.78 10.80
C TYR A 188 -6.83 26.10 12.20
N ASN A 189 -8.09 25.73 12.49
CA ASN A 189 -8.53 25.67 13.87
C ASN A 189 -7.79 24.54 14.61
N GLU A 190 -7.70 24.64 15.94
CA GLU A 190 -6.92 23.71 16.76
C GLU A 190 -7.40 22.25 16.59
N ILE A 191 -8.72 22.05 16.48
CA ILE A 191 -9.32 20.71 16.33
C ILE A 191 -8.83 20.05 15.02
N ASN A 192 -8.93 20.74 13.89
CA ASN A 192 -8.50 20.23 12.60
C ASN A 192 -6.98 19.98 12.58
N TYR A 193 -6.22 20.89 13.16
CA TYR A 193 -4.77 20.76 13.23
C TYR A 193 -4.34 19.57 14.09
N GLN A 194 -4.98 19.36 15.22
CA GLN A 194 -4.73 18.21 16.08
C GLN A 194 -5.12 16.91 15.39
N THR A 195 -6.29 16.86 14.72
CA THR A 195 -6.72 15.69 13.94
C THR A 195 -5.70 15.28 12.87
N ILE A 196 -5.07 16.26 12.19
CA ILE A 196 -4.01 15.95 11.21
C ILE A 196 -2.82 15.28 11.88
N LYS A 197 -2.37 15.80 13.02
CA LYS A 197 -1.23 15.23 13.78
C LYS A 197 -1.53 13.84 14.31
N ASP A 198 -2.73 13.65 14.85
CA ASP A 198 -3.16 12.38 15.42
C ASP A 198 -3.26 11.29 14.33
N ASN A 199 -3.86 11.62 13.19
CA ASN A 199 -3.90 10.72 12.05
C ASN A 199 -2.50 10.38 11.51
N ALA A 200 -1.61 11.37 11.44
CA ALA A 200 -0.22 11.14 11.03
C ALA A 200 0.50 10.20 12.01
N LYS A 201 0.29 10.37 13.32
CA LYS A 201 0.83 9.50 14.36
C LYS A 201 0.26 8.09 14.30
N ILE A 202 -1.07 7.94 14.20
CA ILE A 202 -1.77 6.65 14.09
C ILE A 202 -1.29 5.88 12.87
N LEU A 203 -1.08 6.56 11.74
CA LEU A 203 -0.61 5.96 10.49
C LEU A 203 0.92 5.86 10.39
N ASN A 204 1.66 6.26 11.42
CA ASN A 204 3.12 6.31 11.45
C ASN A 204 3.72 7.06 10.24
N VAL A 205 3.16 8.24 9.92
CA VAL A 205 3.63 9.13 8.86
C VAL A 205 4.44 10.26 9.49
N PRO A 206 5.78 10.35 9.25
CA PRO A 206 6.62 11.40 9.83
C PRO A 206 6.41 12.72 9.09
N ILE A 207 5.49 13.55 9.59
CA ILE A 207 5.15 14.84 8.96
C ILE A 207 6.12 15.95 9.31
N THR A 208 6.43 16.79 8.31
CA THR A 208 7.11 18.08 8.47
C THR A 208 6.07 19.19 8.32
N VAL A 209 5.82 19.95 9.40
CA VAL A 209 4.83 21.02 9.41
C VAL A 209 5.49 22.37 9.20
N PHE A 210 4.86 23.27 8.44
CA PHE A 210 5.24 24.67 8.34
C PHE A 210 4.00 25.57 8.34
N GLU A 211 4.16 26.76 8.87
CA GLU A 211 3.10 27.75 9.01
C GLU A 211 3.01 28.67 7.78
N SER A 212 1.81 29.17 7.50
CA SER A 212 1.58 30.23 6.51
C SER A 212 0.36 31.08 6.88
N ASP A 213 0.39 32.37 6.51
CA ASP A 213 -0.67 33.33 6.83
C ASP A 213 -1.78 33.41 5.77
N ILE A 214 -1.96 32.34 4.97
CA ILE A 214 -2.87 32.36 3.83
C ILE A 214 -4.30 32.69 4.24
N PHE A 215 -4.80 32.14 5.32
CA PHE A 215 -6.19 32.39 5.74
C PHE A 215 -6.42 33.84 6.17
N ASN A 216 -5.41 34.48 6.76
CA ASN A 216 -5.52 35.89 7.13
C ASN A 216 -5.51 36.80 5.89
N ILE A 217 -4.71 36.46 4.87
CA ILE A 217 -4.62 37.21 3.61
C ILE A 217 -5.91 37.03 2.80
N VAL A 218 -6.41 35.80 2.68
CA VAL A 218 -7.61 35.49 1.88
C VAL A 218 -8.90 35.99 2.56
N ALA A 219 -8.92 36.13 3.89
CA ALA A 219 -10.07 36.65 4.63
C ALA A 219 -10.44 38.10 4.26
N SER A 220 -9.49 38.87 3.75
CA SER A 220 -9.71 40.26 3.30
C SER A 220 -10.16 40.38 1.84
N GLU A 221 -10.26 39.26 1.10
CA GLU A 221 -10.55 39.24 -0.33
C GLU A 221 -12.03 38.93 -0.59
N GLU A 222 -12.73 39.85 -1.28
CA GLU A 222 -14.16 39.70 -1.62
C GLU A 222 -14.39 38.88 -2.90
N GLN A 223 -13.39 38.85 -3.83
CA GLN A 223 -13.50 38.19 -5.12
C GLN A 223 -12.74 36.84 -5.14
N SER A 224 -13.46 35.73 -5.29
CA SER A 224 -12.92 34.39 -5.50
C SER A 224 -11.89 33.93 -4.44
N PRO A 225 -12.18 33.97 -3.13
CA PRO A 225 -11.23 33.65 -2.06
C PRO A 225 -10.68 32.21 -2.19
N CYS A 226 -11.47 31.26 -2.66
CA CYS A 226 -11.06 29.88 -2.87
C CYS A 226 -9.99 29.72 -3.97
N TYR A 227 -10.11 30.49 -5.06
CA TYR A 227 -9.11 30.46 -6.14
C TYR A 227 -7.77 31.04 -5.67
N LEU A 228 -7.82 32.19 -5.00
CA LEU A 228 -6.62 32.83 -4.44
C LEU A 228 -5.95 31.92 -3.41
N CYS A 229 -6.72 31.35 -2.49
CA CYS A 229 -6.24 30.37 -1.51
C CYS A 229 -5.52 29.18 -2.18
N ALA A 230 -6.14 28.55 -3.18
CA ALA A 230 -5.55 27.42 -3.88
C ALA A 230 -4.24 27.79 -4.61
N ARG A 231 -4.19 28.98 -5.20
CA ARG A 231 -2.98 29.50 -5.88
C ARG A 231 -1.86 29.78 -4.89
N MET A 232 -2.15 30.47 -3.78
CA MET A 232 -1.18 30.76 -2.73
C MET A 232 -0.65 29.48 -2.07
N ARG A 233 -1.54 28.56 -1.70
CA ARG A 233 -1.18 27.25 -1.14
C ARG A 233 -0.14 26.54 -2.01
N ARG A 234 -0.36 26.52 -3.30
CA ARG A 234 0.55 25.89 -4.25
C ARG A 234 1.91 26.56 -4.26
N GLY A 235 1.95 27.90 -4.28
CA GLY A 235 3.21 28.68 -4.20
C GLY A 235 4.01 28.38 -2.94
N TYR A 236 3.37 28.39 -1.78
CA TYR A 236 4.02 28.08 -0.50
C TYR A 236 4.55 26.63 -0.45
N LEU A 237 3.75 25.66 -0.95
CA LEU A 237 4.19 24.26 -1.02
C LEU A 237 5.41 24.08 -1.91
N TYR A 238 5.45 24.73 -3.08
CA TYR A 238 6.63 24.70 -3.94
C TYR A 238 7.85 25.33 -3.29
N SER A 239 7.68 26.51 -2.67
CA SER A 239 8.78 27.22 -1.99
C SER A 239 9.37 26.35 -0.88
N LYS A 240 8.53 25.79 -0.01
CA LYS A 240 8.99 24.94 1.10
C LYS A 240 9.60 23.63 0.63
N ALA A 241 9.02 22.99 -0.39
CA ALA A 241 9.58 21.77 -0.97
C ALA A 241 10.99 22.04 -1.56
N LYS A 242 11.17 23.15 -2.27
CA LYS A 242 12.47 23.55 -2.82
C LYS A 242 13.50 23.85 -1.73
N GLU A 243 13.10 24.52 -0.64
CA GLU A 243 13.94 24.77 0.55
C GLU A 243 14.42 23.44 1.17
N LEU A 244 13.57 22.41 1.17
CA LEU A 244 13.90 21.06 1.67
C LEU A 244 14.70 20.22 0.66
N GLY A 245 15.09 20.81 -0.48
CA GLY A 245 15.84 20.13 -1.53
C GLY A 245 15.02 19.16 -2.37
N CYS A 246 13.69 19.25 -2.33
CA CYS A 246 12.83 18.43 -3.18
C CYS A 246 12.82 18.97 -4.62
N ASN A 247 12.75 18.06 -5.60
CA ASN A 247 12.55 18.39 -7.01
C ASN A 247 11.12 18.14 -7.49
N LYS A 248 10.27 17.52 -6.64
CA LYS A 248 8.87 17.24 -6.96
C LYS A 248 7.95 17.53 -5.79
N ILE A 249 6.70 17.92 -6.12
CA ILE A 249 5.58 17.92 -5.18
C ILE A 249 4.52 16.92 -5.65
N ALA A 250 4.01 16.09 -4.73
CA ALA A 250 2.93 15.15 -4.99
C ALA A 250 1.62 15.67 -4.38
N LEU A 251 0.56 15.74 -5.19
CA LEU A 251 -0.77 16.16 -4.77
C LEU A 251 -1.77 15.02 -4.92
N GLY A 252 -2.68 14.89 -3.95
CA GLY A 252 -3.65 13.80 -3.80
C GLY A 252 -4.88 13.90 -4.70
N HIS A 253 -4.74 14.37 -5.96
CA HIS A 253 -5.83 14.36 -6.94
C HIS A 253 -6.01 12.94 -7.50
N HIS A 254 -7.25 12.49 -7.59
CA HIS A 254 -7.63 11.14 -7.99
C HIS A 254 -8.40 11.12 -9.33
N TYR A 255 -8.76 9.93 -9.81
CA TYR A 255 -9.42 9.71 -11.10
C TYR A 255 -10.69 10.56 -11.28
N ASP A 256 -11.52 10.65 -10.24
CA ASP A 256 -12.79 11.38 -10.31
C ASP A 256 -12.54 12.89 -10.46
N ASP A 257 -11.51 13.46 -9.82
CA ASP A 257 -11.08 14.86 -10.05
C ASP A 257 -10.72 15.13 -11.52
N VAL A 258 -10.11 14.13 -12.18
CA VAL A 258 -9.69 14.24 -13.58
C VAL A 258 -10.90 14.32 -14.50
N ILE A 259 -11.85 13.39 -14.37
CA ILE A 259 -13.06 13.37 -15.22
C ILE A 259 -13.97 14.58 -14.96
N GLU A 260 -14.08 15.02 -13.70
CA GLU A 260 -14.76 16.28 -13.36
C GLU A 260 -14.09 17.48 -14.06
N THR A 261 -12.76 17.55 -14.04
CA THR A 261 -12.00 18.65 -14.67
C THR A 261 -12.20 18.67 -16.19
N ILE A 262 -12.26 17.50 -16.85
CA ILE A 262 -12.51 17.39 -18.29
C ILE A 262 -13.88 17.98 -18.61
N LEU A 263 -14.94 17.53 -17.94
CA LEU A 263 -16.30 18.04 -18.21
C LEU A 263 -16.46 19.51 -17.81
N MET A 264 -15.85 19.95 -16.71
CA MET A 264 -15.82 21.39 -16.36
C MET A 264 -15.17 22.25 -17.46
N GLY A 265 -14.06 21.77 -18.03
CA GLY A 265 -13.38 22.42 -19.14
C GLY A 265 -14.29 22.55 -20.37
N MET A 266 -15.00 21.48 -20.73
CA MET A 266 -15.92 21.46 -21.89
C MET A 266 -17.17 22.32 -21.68
N LEU A 267 -17.87 22.13 -20.54
CA LEU A 267 -19.19 22.73 -20.32
C LEU A 267 -19.13 24.19 -19.86
N TYR A 268 -18.12 24.58 -19.11
CA TYR A 268 -17.99 25.92 -18.55
C TYR A 268 -16.82 26.73 -19.09
N GLY A 269 -15.83 26.07 -19.70
CA GLY A 269 -14.59 26.69 -20.19
C GLY A 269 -14.47 26.72 -21.72
N ALA A 270 -15.38 26.05 -22.47
CA ALA A 270 -15.28 25.85 -23.93
C ALA A 270 -13.89 25.31 -24.36
N GLN A 271 -13.31 24.40 -23.54
CA GLN A 271 -11.98 23.85 -23.74
C GLN A 271 -11.97 22.33 -23.48
N VAL A 272 -11.35 21.57 -24.38
CA VAL A 272 -11.03 20.17 -24.15
C VAL A 272 -9.66 20.11 -23.52
N GLN A 273 -9.62 19.98 -22.21
CA GLN A 273 -8.37 19.91 -21.44
C GLN A 273 -8.54 19.06 -20.19
N THR A 274 -7.45 18.54 -19.66
CA THR A 274 -7.44 17.73 -18.44
C THR A 274 -6.46 18.26 -17.40
N MET A 275 -6.56 17.72 -16.22
CA MET A 275 -5.57 17.82 -15.18
C MET A 275 -4.42 16.85 -15.52
N MET A 276 -3.26 17.35 -15.93
CA MET A 276 -2.13 16.50 -16.31
C MET A 276 -1.59 15.65 -15.14
N PRO A 277 -1.21 14.38 -15.35
CA PRO A 277 -0.64 13.53 -14.30
C PRO A 277 0.70 14.06 -13.77
N LYS A 278 1.49 14.73 -14.61
CA LYS A 278 2.68 15.50 -14.21
C LYS A 278 2.82 16.75 -15.04
N LEU A 279 3.45 17.77 -14.46
CA LEU A 279 3.78 19.00 -15.18
C LEU A 279 4.94 19.74 -14.51
N HIS A 280 5.77 20.40 -15.33
CA HIS A 280 6.80 21.30 -14.84
C HIS A 280 6.18 22.57 -14.25
N SER A 281 6.79 23.06 -13.18
CA SER A 281 6.39 24.34 -12.61
C SER A 281 6.92 25.50 -13.48
N THR A 282 6.04 26.42 -13.86
CA THR A 282 6.43 27.62 -14.61
C THR A 282 7.13 28.66 -13.72
N ASN A 283 6.86 28.66 -12.42
CA ASN A 283 7.38 29.67 -11.47
C ASN A 283 8.52 29.17 -10.60
N PHE A 284 8.75 27.85 -10.56
CA PHE A 284 9.78 27.22 -9.74
C PHE A 284 10.61 26.30 -10.64
N GLU A 285 11.68 26.85 -11.20
CA GLU A 285 12.57 26.12 -12.09
C GLU A 285 13.12 24.83 -11.46
N GLY A 286 13.12 23.75 -12.22
CA GLY A 286 13.55 22.43 -11.77
C GLY A 286 12.55 21.66 -10.93
N MET A 287 11.35 22.22 -10.68
CA MET A 287 10.30 21.57 -9.90
C MET A 287 9.22 20.97 -10.79
N GLU A 288 8.78 19.74 -10.45
CA GLU A 288 7.63 19.08 -11.09
C GLU A 288 6.49 18.91 -10.06
N LEU A 289 5.25 18.99 -10.56
CA LEU A 289 4.05 18.53 -9.85
C LEU A 289 3.66 17.17 -10.36
N ILE A 290 3.38 16.22 -9.47
CA ILE A 290 2.90 14.88 -9.82
C ILE A 290 1.58 14.56 -9.10
N ARG A 291 0.76 13.69 -9.72
CA ARG A 291 -0.54 13.23 -9.20
C ARG A 291 -0.59 11.71 -9.15
N PRO A 292 -0.05 11.10 -8.09
CA PRO A 292 0.11 9.64 -8.01
C PRO A 292 -1.21 8.86 -7.92
N LEU A 293 -2.29 9.51 -7.43
CA LEU A 293 -3.60 8.88 -7.32
C LEU A 293 -4.44 8.95 -8.62
N TYR A 294 -3.86 9.42 -9.72
CA TYR A 294 -4.51 9.73 -11.00
C TYR A 294 -5.43 8.63 -11.54
N LEU A 295 -5.11 7.36 -11.28
CA LEU A 295 -5.89 6.20 -11.73
C LEU A 295 -6.76 5.56 -10.63
N ILE A 296 -6.76 6.11 -9.41
CA ILE A 296 -7.51 5.56 -8.27
C ILE A 296 -8.85 6.26 -8.16
N ARG A 297 -9.93 5.50 -7.96
CA ARG A 297 -11.29 6.01 -7.78
C ARG A 297 -11.49 6.53 -6.36
N GLU A 298 -12.23 7.63 -6.21
CA GLU A 298 -12.62 8.17 -4.91
C GLU A 298 -13.36 7.14 -4.05
N ALA A 299 -14.26 6.37 -4.67
CA ALA A 299 -14.99 5.31 -3.99
C ALA A 299 -14.08 4.23 -3.37
N ASP A 300 -12.95 3.90 -4.03
CA ASP A 300 -11.98 2.94 -3.50
C ASP A 300 -11.18 3.54 -2.32
N ILE A 301 -10.91 4.85 -2.33
CA ILE A 301 -10.26 5.57 -1.22
C ILE A 301 -11.19 5.62 0.00
N ILE A 302 -12.46 5.95 -0.20
CA ILE A 302 -13.49 5.95 0.85
C ILE A 302 -13.63 4.55 1.46
N HIS A 303 -13.68 3.53 0.61
CA HIS A 303 -13.78 2.14 1.06
C HIS A 303 -12.56 1.72 1.89
N TRP A 304 -11.35 2.13 1.49
CA TRP A 304 -10.13 1.88 2.27
C TRP A 304 -10.17 2.59 3.63
N ALA A 305 -10.59 3.85 3.67
CA ALA A 305 -10.70 4.61 4.92
C ALA A 305 -11.70 3.96 5.89
N ASN A 306 -12.89 3.61 5.40
CA ASN A 306 -13.94 2.97 6.21
C ASN A 306 -13.54 1.56 6.68
N TYR A 307 -12.86 0.78 5.83
CA TYR A 307 -12.41 -0.56 6.19
C TYR A 307 -11.41 -0.55 7.36
N ASN A 308 -10.57 0.48 7.42
CA ASN A 308 -9.57 0.63 8.48
C ASN A 308 -10.06 1.55 9.62
N ASP A 309 -11.34 1.90 9.68
CA ASP A 309 -11.94 2.81 10.68
C ASP A 309 -11.18 4.14 10.82
N LEU A 310 -10.73 4.70 9.69
CA LEU A 310 -9.96 5.94 9.63
C LEU A 310 -10.89 7.15 9.45
N HIS A 311 -10.74 8.15 10.32
CA HIS A 311 -11.54 9.36 10.30
C HIS A 311 -10.66 10.56 9.93
N PHE A 312 -10.94 11.14 8.77
CA PHE A 312 -10.18 12.27 8.23
C PHE A 312 -11.01 13.55 8.23
N ILE A 313 -10.32 14.69 8.24
CA ILE A 313 -10.99 15.98 8.06
C ILE A 313 -11.60 16.06 6.66
N GLN A 314 -12.85 16.49 6.57
CA GLN A 314 -13.52 16.67 5.28
C GLN A 314 -13.14 18.01 4.63
N CYS A 315 -13.11 19.08 5.43
CA CYS A 315 -12.64 20.39 5.00
C CYS A 315 -11.87 21.07 6.12
N ALA A 316 -10.65 21.49 5.81
CA ALA A 316 -9.76 22.18 6.75
C ALA A 316 -9.91 23.72 6.70
N CYS A 317 -10.84 24.25 5.92
CA CYS A 317 -11.02 25.69 5.71
C CYS A 317 -11.75 26.32 6.89
N ARG A 318 -11.31 27.49 7.38
CA ARG A 318 -12.03 28.31 8.38
C ARG A 318 -13.38 28.80 7.87
N PHE A 319 -13.52 28.85 6.55
CA PHE A 319 -14.72 29.36 5.86
C PHE A 319 -15.73 28.25 5.50
N THR A 320 -15.68 27.10 6.20
CA THR A 320 -16.53 25.93 5.90
C THR A 320 -18.02 26.24 5.94
N GLU A 321 -18.48 27.19 6.76
CA GLU A 321 -19.87 27.62 6.84
C GLU A 321 -20.32 28.40 5.59
N HIS A 322 -19.38 28.95 4.79
CA HIS A 322 -19.63 29.75 3.59
C HIS A 322 -18.88 29.24 2.36
N CYS A 323 -18.23 28.08 2.43
CA CYS A 323 -17.42 27.58 1.32
C CYS A 323 -18.27 26.94 0.24
N ALA A 324 -18.40 27.59 -0.90
CA ALA A 324 -19.07 27.08 -2.09
C ALA A 324 -18.49 25.74 -2.62
N SER A 325 -17.26 25.38 -2.21
CA SER A 325 -16.61 24.12 -2.59
C SER A 325 -16.94 22.95 -1.65
N CYS A 326 -17.53 23.21 -0.46
CA CYS A 326 -17.75 22.22 0.58
C CYS A 326 -19.24 22.01 0.92
N GLY A 327 -20.15 22.51 0.09
CA GLY A 327 -21.59 22.31 0.28
C GLY A 327 -22.27 23.31 1.23
N GLY A 328 -21.61 24.43 1.56
CA GLY A 328 -22.25 25.58 2.23
C GLY A 328 -23.21 26.29 1.29
N THR A 329 -24.43 26.44 1.75
CA THR A 329 -25.68 26.91 1.21
C THR A 329 -25.63 27.96 0.08
N GLU A 330 -26.51 27.76 -0.90
CA GLU A 330 -27.26 28.60 -1.80
C GLU A 330 -26.91 28.65 -3.28
N LYS A 331 -25.76 28.15 -3.76
CA LYS A 331 -25.58 27.72 -5.17
C LYS A 331 -24.50 26.66 -5.20
N GLY A 332 -24.85 25.43 -5.53
CA GLY A 332 -23.93 24.30 -5.69
C GLY A 332 -22.72 24.72 -6.52
N SER A 333 -21.51 24.37 -6.08
CA SER A 333 -20.32 24.69 -6.87
C SER A 333 -20.45 24.00 -8.23
N LYS A 334 -19.96 24.62 -9.31
CA LYS A 334 -19.95 24.00 -10.66
C LYS A 334 -19.36 22.60 -10.65
N ARG A 335 -18.44 22.33 -9.72
CA ARG A 335 -17.85 21.00 -9.52
C ARG A 335 -18.84 20.01 -8.94
N ALA A 336 -19.69 20.42 -8.00
CA ALA A 336 -20.75 19.57 -7.44
C ALA A 336 -21.81 19.23 -8.50
N GLU A 337 -22.19 20.19 -9.34
CA GLU A 337 -23.10 19.96 -10.47
C GLU A 337 -22.53 18.94 -11.46
N ILE A 338 -21.23 19.05 -11.81
CA ILE A 338 -20.56 18.09 -12.68
C ILE A 338 -20.46 16.71 -12.04
N LYS A 339 -20.17 16.63 -10.75
CA LYS A 339 -20.11 15.35 -10.01
C LYS A 339 -21.45 14.63 -10.05
N GLU A 340 -22.54 15.36 -9.84
CA GLU A 340 -23.91 14.82 -9.95
C GLU A 340 -24.22 14.37 -11.39
N LEU A 341 -23.91 15.19 -12.39
CA LEU A 341 -24.10 14.84 -13.80
C LEU A 341 -23.34 13.55 -14.17
N ILE A 342 -22.07 13.41 -13.74
CA ILE A 342 -21.28 12.20 -13.98
C ILE A 342 -21.97 11.00 -13.33
N HIS A 343 -22.44 11.15 -12.09
CA HIS A 343 -23.13 10.10 -11.37
C HIS A 343 -24.41 9.64 -12.09
N GLU A 344 -25.25 10.58 -12.54
CA GLU A 344 -26.46 10.26 -13.32
C GLU A 344 -26.13 9.55 -14.63
N LEU A 345 -25.08 9.98 -15.33
CA LEU A 345 -24.65 9.35 -16.58
C LEU A 345 -24.11 7.94 -16.34
N ALA A 346 -23.33 7.74 -15.28
CA ALA A 346 -22.77 6.44 -14.91
C ALA A 346 -23.84 5.42 -14.48
N GLN A 347 -24.98 5.89 -13.92
CA GLN A 347 -26.12 5.00 -13.63
C GLN A 347 -26.77 4.46 -14.92
N LYS A 348 -26.72 5.21 -16.02
CA LYS A 348 -27.27 4.79 -17.33
C LYS A 348 -26.32 3.84 -18.05
N ASP A 349 -25.01 4.14 -18.02
CA ASP A 349 -23.96 3.31 -18.60
C ASP A 349 -22.64 3.49 -17.83
N PRO A 350 -22.16 2.45 -17.14
CA PRO A 350 -20.91 2.50 -16.37
C PRO A 350 -19.64 2.77 -17.20
N VAL A 351 -19.71 2.64 -18.54
CA VAL A 351 -18.58 2.89 -19.45
C VAL A 351 -18.35 4.40 -19.65
N ILE A 352 -19.35 5.24 -19.39
CA ILE A 352 -19.27 6.69 -19.64
C ILE A 352 -18.11 7.34 -18.90
N GLU A 353 -17.89 7.04 -17.65
CA GLU A 353 -16.77 7.60 -16.88
C GLU A 353 -15.41 7.26 -17.51
N TYR A 354 -15.26 6.02 -17.97
CA TYR A 354 -14.07 5.57 -18.70
C TYR A 354 -13.92 6.33 -20.03
N ASN A 355 -15.00 6.52 -20.76
CA ASN A 355 -14.99 7.26 -22.03
C ASN A 355 -14.63 8.72 -21.84
N ILE A 356 -15.13 9.37 -20.78
CA ILE A 356 -14.74 10.76 -20.45
C ILE A 356 -13.23 10.82 -20.20
N PHE A 357 -12.70 9.91 -19.39
CA PHE A 357 -11.25 9.86 -19.10
C PHE A 357 -10.42 9.66 -20.36
N ARG A 358 -10.80 8.70 -21.21
CA ARG A 358 -10.10 8.35 -22.44
C ARG A 358 -10.21 9.40 -23.55
N SER A 359 -11.22 10.25 -23.52
CA SER A 359 -11.44 11.25 -24.57
C SER A 359 -10.27 12.22 -24.76
N VAL A 360 -9.55 12.53 -23.68
CA VAL A 360 -8.37 13.41 -23.72
C VAL A 360 -7.05 12.70 -24.03
N GLU A 361 -7.04 11.36 -23.99
CA GLU A 361 -5.90 10.54 -24.41
C GLU A 361 -6.01 10.12 -25.89
N ASN A 362 -7.21 10.24 -26.49
CA ASN A 362 -7.51 9.74 -27.83
C ASN A 362 -8.07 10.85 -28.72
N VAL A 363 -7.40 12.00 -28.72
CA VAL A 363 -7.80 13.16 -29.55
C VAL A 363 -7.29 12.97 -30.98
N ASN A 364 -8.21 12.95 -31.95
CA ASN A 364 -7.85 12.94 -33.37
C ASN A 364 -7.81 14.37 -33.92
N LEU A 365 -6.61 14.91 -34.10
CA LEU A 365 -6.41 16.29 -34.55
C LEU A 365 -6.95 16.55 -35.95
N ASN A 366 -7.09 15.54 -36.83
CA ASN A 366 -7.64 15.67 -38.17
C ASN A 366 -9.16 15.96 -38.18
N THR A 367 -9.81 15.76 -37.04
CA THR A 367 -11.28 15.99 -36.91
C THR A 367 -11.59 17.10 -35.90
N VAL A 368 -10.62 17.96 -35.59
CA VAL A 368 -10.75 19.08 -34.68
C VAL A 368 -10.62 20.40 -35.49
N ILE A 369 -11.56 21.31 -35.34
CA ILE A 369 -11.57 22.59 -36.08
C ILE A 369 -10.34 23.44 -35.72
N GLY A 370 -9.84 23.36 -34.49
CA GLY A 370 -8.65 24.08 -34.08
C GLY A 370 -8.16 23.64 -32.73
N TYR A 371 -6.86 23.82 -32.48
CA TYR A 371 -6.21 23.50 -31.20
C TYR A 371 -5.11 24.52 -30.88
N LYS A 372 -4.64 24.51 -29.64
CA LYS A 372 -3.49 25.31 -29.19
C LYS A 372 -2.36 24.40 -28.78
N GLN A 373 -1.17 24.64 -29.28
CA GLN A 373 0.06 23.96 -28.90
C GLN A 373 1.16 25.00 -28.69
N ASP A 374 1.87 24.95 -27.57
CA ASP A 374 2.98 25.86 -27.22
C ASP A 374 2.64 27.36 -27.38
N GLY A 375 1.38 27.72 -27.06
CA GLY A 375 0.86 29.07 -27.18
C GLY A 375 0.41 29.46 -28.60
N VAL A 376 0.70 28.64 -29.60
CA VAL A 376 0.30 28.85 -31.00
C VAL A 376 -1.10 28.27 -31.25
N ARG A 377 -1.96 29.01 -31.93
CA ARG A 377 -3.26 28.53 -32.38
C ARG A 377 -3.16 27.92 -33.78
N HIS A 378 -3.60 26.69 -33.90
CA HIS A 378 -3.70 25.96 -35.18
C HIS A 378 -5.18 25.88 -35.59
N ASN A 379 -5.40 25.91 -36.91
CA ASN A 379 -6.72 25.77 -37.51
C ASN A 379 -6.67 24.67 -38.58
N PHE A 380 -7.81 23.99 -38.83
CA PHE A 380 -7.84 22.91 -39.82
C PHE A 380 -7.51 23.41 -41.24
N LEU A 381 -7.72 24.71 -41.53
CA LEU A 381 -7.36 25.34 -42.81
C LEU A 381 -5.83 25.44 -43.01
N ASP A 382 -5.02 25.34 -41.94
CA ASP A 382 -3.55 25.44 -42.08
C ASP A 382 -2.96 24.29 -42.89
N THR A 383 -3.70 23.19 -43.03
CA THR A 383 -3.27 21.94 -43.69
C THR A 383 -4.33 21.39 -44.66
N TYR A 384 -5.30 22.22 -45.07
CA TYR A 384 -6.45 21.77 -45.86
C TYR A 384 -6.17 21.63 -47.37
N ASP A 385 -5.19 22.35 -47.91
CA ASP A 385 -4.81 22.36 -49.35
C ASP A 385 -3.76 21.31 -49.69
#